data_2cd0121e9ed56b8736e837b6e7360f4e
#
_entry.id   2cd0121e9ed56b8736e837b6e7360f4e
#
_cell.length_a   1.000
_cell.length_b   1.000
_cell.length_c   1.000
_cell.angle_alpha   90.00
_cell.angle_beta   90.00
_cell.angle_gamma   90.00
#
_symmetry.space_group_name_H-M   'P 1'
#
loop_
_entity.id
_entity.type
_entity.pdbx_description
1 polymer ?
#
loop_
_entity_poly.entity_id
_entity_poly.type
_entity_poly.pdbx_seq_one_letter_code
_entity_poly.pdbx_strand_id
1 'polypeptide(L)'
;MAGYRKREGKWEVRIRRHNQTNISKTFVDKEDARKWAREYESKLEKGLYEDLSHANSISLRELLQQYRDDVSSTKRGFVSEKYKINKLCKNSIASFKLAKITPLKLRKFQDQCSLVYNPSTTNKYITLISVAIKHARQMLGI
;
A
#
# COMPACT_ATOMS: atom_id res chain seq x y z
N MET A 1 3.18 13.41 21.31
CA MET A 1 4.34 13.40 22.24
C MET A 1 4.97 12.02 22.27
N ALA A 2 6.26 11.93 22.03
CA ALA A 2 6.98 10.66 21.96
C ALA A 2 7.36 10.16 23.37
N GLY A 3 7.01 8.92 23.69
CA GLY A 3 7.45 8.23 24.89
C GLY A 3 8.60 7.28 24.55
N TYR A 4 9.61 7.23 25.42
CA TYR A 4 10.79 6.37 25.23
C TYR A 4 10.87 5.33 26.33
N ARG A 5 11.05 4.07 25.96
CA ARG A 5 11.22 2.96 26.90
C ARG A 5 12.40 2.08 26.48
N LYS A 6 13.25 1.74 27.47
CA LYS A 6 14.33 0.76 27.25
C LYS A 6 13.81 -0.64 27.59
N ARG A 7 13.95 -1.58 26.66
CA ARG A 7 13.56 -2.98 26.83
C ARG A 7 14.57 -3.89 26.14
N GLU A 8 15.09 -4.86 26.85
CA GLU A 8 16.05 -5.85 26.32
C GLU A 8 17.23 -5.24 25.57
N GLY A 9 17.83 -4.16 26.11
CA GLY A 9 18.95 -3.47 25.47
C GLY A 9 18.61 -2.56 24.30
N LYS A 10 17.33 -2.50 23.88
CA LYS A 10 16.83 -1.68 22.77
C LYS A 10 15.93 -0.54 23.27
N TRP A 11 15.81 0.50 22.46
CA TRP A 11 14.97 1.65 22.76
C TRP A 11 13.69 1.59 21.95
N GLU A 12 12.55 1.43 22.63
CA GLU A 12 11.24 1.54 22.03
C GLU A 12 10.76 2.99 22.12
N VAL A 13 10.38 3.55 20.97
CA VAL A 13 9.72 4.86 20.88
C VAL A 13 8.25 4.62 20.62
N ARG A 14 7.39 5.27 21.39
CA ARG A 14 5.94 5.25 21.16
C ARG A 14 5.42 6.67 21.01
N ILE A 15 4.80 6.96 19.89
CA ILE A 15 4.14 8.23 19.61
C ILE A 15 2.63 8.01 19.73
N ARG A 16 2.02 8.68 20.71
CA ARG A 16 0.56 8.64 20.93
C ARG A 16 -0.10 9.71 20.07
N ARG A 17 -1.20 9.33 19.42
CA ARG A 17 -1.98 10.20 18.53
C ARG A 17 -3.41 10.27 19.04
N HIS A 18 -3.96 11.48 19.05
CA HIS A 18 -5.38 11.68 19.41
C HIS A 18 -6.24 11.15 18.25
N ASN A 19 -7.18 10.25 18.55
CA ASN A 19 -8.09 9.60 17.58
C ASN A 19 -7.45 8.79 16.45
N GLN A 20 -6.20 8.36 16.58
CA GLN A 20 -5.51 7.54 15.59
C GLN A 20 -4.68 6.43 16.26
N THR A 21 -4.26 5.45 15.45
CA THR A 21 -3.42 4.34 15.91
C THR A 21 -2.07 4.85 16.44
N ASN A 22 -1.70 4.44 17.65
CA ASN A 22 -0.38 4.72 18.20
C ASN A 22 0.70 4.02 17.38
N ILE A 23 1.80 4.72 17.14
CA ILE A 23 2.94 4.17 16.40
C ILE A 23 4.10 3.93 17.37
N SER A 24 4.70 2.75 17.26
CA SER A 24 5.91 2.39 18.01
C SER A 24 6.98 1.85 17.06
N LYS A 25 8.24 2.17 17.37
CA LYS A 25 9.41 1.64 16.65
C LYS A 25 10.55 1.40 17.62
N THR A 26 11.32 0.35 17.38
CA THR A 26 12.43 -0.05 18.24
C THR A 26 13.77 0.23 17.56
N PHE A 27 14.71 0.77 18.32
CA PHE A 27 16.05 1.14 17.88
C PHE A 27 17.10 0.54 18.80
N VAL A 28 18.29 0.31 18.28
CA VAL A 28 19.45 -0.14 19.08
C VAL A 28 20.00 1.04 19.89
N ASP A 29 20.07 2.21 19.27
CA ASP A 29 20.62 3.43 19.87
C ASP A 29 19.50 4.43 20.23
N LYS A 30 19.71 5.15 21.34
CA LYS A 30 18.83 6.21 21.84
C LYS A 30 18.81 7.44 20.93
N GLU A 31 19.93 7.79 20.33
CA GLU A 31 20.04 8.93 19.42
C GLU A 31 19.22 8.70 18.14
N ASP A 32 19.29 7.50 17.57
CA ASP A 32 18.47 7.11 16.42
C ASP A 32 16.98 7.14 16.75
N ALA A 33 16.62 6.69 17.95
CA ALA A 33 15.28 6.76 18.46
C ALA A 33 14.75 8.20 18.54
N ARG A 34 15.57 9.12 19.05
CA ARG A 34 15.23 10.55 19.15
C ARG A 34 15.12 11.23 17.79
N LYS A 35 16.08 10.96 16.90
CA LYS A 35 16.07 11.49 15.53
C LYS A 35 14.83 11.10 14.77
N TRP A 36 14.50 9.81 14.81
CA TRP A 36 13.28 9.30 14.19
C TRP A 36 12.02 9.95 14.76
N ALA A 37 11.91 10.10 16.09
CA ALA A 37 10.76 10.71 16.72
C ALA A 37 10.56 12.17 16.27
N ARG A 38 11.63 12.96 16.23
CA ARG A 38 11.59 14.36 15.75
C ARG A 38 11.15 14.48 14.29
N GLU A 39 11.73 13.64 13.43
CA GLU A 39 11.36 13.60 12.00
C GLU A 39 9.89 13.23 11.81
N TYR A 40 9.43 12.27 12.60
CA TYR A 40 8.05 11.80 12.55
C TYR A 40 7.08 12.89 13.04
N GLU A 41 7.36 13.51 14.18
CA GLU A 41 6.53 14.60 14.74
C GLU A 41 6.50 15.80 13.78
N SER A 42 7.63 16.15 13.17
CA SER A 42 7.70 17.22 12.16
C SER A 42 6.85 16.92 10.92
N LYS A 43 6.84 15.68 10.45
CA LYS A 43 5.96 15.26 9.34
C LYS A 43 4.48 15.34 9.70
N LEU A 44 4.14 14.99 10.95
CA LEU A 44 2.77 15.11 11.46
C LEU A 44 2.31 16.57 11.50
N GLU A 45 3.14 17.47 12.05
CA GLU A 45 2.84 18.91 12.15
C GLU A 45 2.66 19.56 10.79
N LYS A 46 3.43 19.14 9.80
CA LYS A 46 3.32 19.63 8.42
C LYS A 46 2.18 19.00 7.62
N GLY A 47 1.41 18.08 8.20
CA GLY A 47 0.37 17.34 7.49
C GLY A 47 0.89 16.44 6.36
N LEU A 48 2.20 16.17 6.32
CA LEU A 48 2.86 15.36 5.30
C LEU A 48 2.89 13.86 5.66
N TYR A 49 2.32 13.50 6.79
CA TYR A 49 2.29 12.11 7.23
C TYR A 49 1.18 11.34 6.50
N GLU A 50 1.59 10.33 5.76
CA GLU A 50 0.68 9.32 5.20
C GLU A 50 0.64 8.10 6.13
N ASP A 51 -0.55 7.73 6.59
CA ASP A 51 -0.73 6.51 7.37
C ASP A 51 -0.74 5.30 6.43
N LEU A 52 0.39 4.62 6.35
CA LEU A 52 0.56 3.42 5.51
C LEU A 52 0.16 2.12 6.22
N SER A 53 -0.41 2.19 7.43
CA SER A 53 -0.77 0.98 8.17
C SER A 53 -1.74 0.10 7.39
N HIS A 54 -2.73 0.70 6.77
CA HIS A 54 -3.70 0.01 5.92
C HIS A 54 -3.05 -0.56 4.64
N ALA A 55 -2.19 0.23 3.98
CA ALA A 55 -1.45 -0.22 2.81
C ALA A 55 -0.44 -1.34 3.12
N ASN A 56 0.04 -1.44 4.36
CA ASN A 56 0.86 -2.55 4.83
C ASN A 56 0.06 -3.80 5.20
N SER A 57 -1.23 -3.67 5.46
CA SER A 57 -2.10 -4.80 5.86
C SER A 57 -2.74 -5.51 4.67
N ILE A 58 -3.11 -4.77 3.62
CA ILE A 58 -3.83 -5.29 2.45
C ILE A 58 -2.88 -5.62 1.29
N SER A 59 -3.09 -6.77 0.64
CA SER A 59 -2.39 -7.12 -0.61
C SER A 59 -3.11 -6.55 -1.83
N LEU A 60 -2.39 -6.46 -2.96
CA LEU A 60 -3.00 -6.08 -4.23
C LEU A 60 -4.12 -7.07 -4.64
N ARG A 61 -3.97 -8.36 -4.32
CA ARG A 61 -5.01 -9.37 -4.57
C ARG A 61 -6.30 -9.06 -3.85
N GLU A 62 -6.22 -8.79 -2.55
CA GLU A 62 -7.39 -8.45 -1.74
C GLU A 62 -8.05 -7.17 -2.24
N LEU A 63 -7.26 -6.17 -2.59
CA LEU A 63 -7.76 -4.93 -3.16
C LEU A 63 -8.47 -5.14 -4.51
N LEU A 64 -7.88 -5.92 -5.41
CA LEU A 64 -8.48 -6.21 -6.71
C LEU A 64 -9.79 -6.99 -6.59
N GLN A 65 -9.87 -7.93 -5.64
CA GLN A 65 -11.11 -8.67 -5.35
C GLN A 65 -12.19 -7.73 -4.82
N GLN A 66 -11.85 -6.87 -3.88
CA GLN A 66 -12.77 -5.87 -3.35
C GLN A 66 -13.25 -4.91 -4.43
N TYR A 67 -12.33 -4.38 -5.24
CA TYR A 67 -12.67 -3.51 -6.37
C TYR A 67 -13.60 -4.20 -7.37
N ARG A 68 -13.36 -5.49 -7.67
CA ARG A 68 -14.23 -6.28 -8.53
C ARG A 68 -15.65 -6.35 -7.99
N ASP A 69 -15.79 -6.61 -6.69
CA ASP A 69 -17.09 -6.85 -6.08
C ASP A 69 -17.86 -5.54 -5.84
N ASP A 70 -17.16 -4.46 -5.47
CA ASP A 70 -17.77 -3.17 -5.14
C ASP A 70 -18.00 -2.27 -6.36
N VAL A 71 -17.07 -2.25 -7.31
CA VAL A 71 -17.07 -1.30 -8.43
C VAL A 71 -17.32 -1.98 -9.76
N SER A 72 -16.53 -3.00 -10.09
CA SER A 72 -16.66 -3.65 -11.41
C SER A 72 -18.01 -4.30 -11.62
N SER A 73 -18.63 -4.84 -10.57
CA SER A 73 -19.94 -5.49 -10.63
C SER A 73 -21.06 -4.56 -11.14
N THR A 74 -20.91 -3.25 -10.97
CA THR A 74 -21.88 -2.23 -11.41
C THR A 74 -21.67 -1.79 -12.86
N LYS A 75 -20.58 -2.20 -13.48
CA LYS A 75 -20.22 -1.76 -14.84
C LYS A 75 -20.82 -2.66 -15.93
N ARG A 76 -21.15 -2.05 -17.06
CA ARG A 76 -21.65 -2.77 -18.23
C ARG A 76 -20.66 -3.82 -18.76
N GLY A 77 -19.36 -3.55 -18.67
CA GLY A 77 -18.27 -4.45 -19.09
C GLY A 77 -17.77 -5.43 -18.01
N PHE A 78 -18.59 -5.72 -17.01
CA PHE A 78 -18.20 -6.51 -15.83
C PHE A 78 -17.58 -7.86 -16.16
N VAL A 79 -18.15 -8.63 -17.09
CA VAL A 79 -17.66 -9.97 -17.43
C VAL A 79 -16.21 -9.94 -17.90
N SER A 80 -15.87 -9.02 -18.82
CA SER A 80 -14.52 -8.86 -19.35
C SER A 80 -13.55 -8.35 -18.29
N GLU A 81 -13.97 -7.40 -17.46
CA GLU A 81 -13.14 -6.83 -16.39
C GLU A 81 -12.89 -7.86 -15.29
N LYS A 82 -13.92 -8.60 -14.88
CA LYS A 82 -13.82 -9.72 -13.93
C LYS A 82 -12.78 -10.76 -14.37
N TYR A 83 -12.80 -11.14 -15.63
CA TYR A 83 -11.81 -12.08 -16.18
C TYR A 83 -10.39 -11.56 -16.04
N LYS A 84 -10.16 -10.29 -16.39
CA LYS A 84 -8.83 -9.65 -16.26
C LYS A 84 -8.39 -9.54 -14.80
N ILE A 85 -9.28 -9.13 -13.91
CA ILE A 85 -8.98 -9.05 -12.46
C ILE A 85 -8.63 -10.43 -11.92
N ASN A 86 -9.39 -11.47 -12.22
CA ASN A 86 -9.11 -12.83 -11.78
C ASN A 86 -7.74 -13.32 -12.30
N LYS A 87 -7.37 -12.95 -13.51
CA LYS A 87 -6.06 -13.26 -14.09
C LYS A 87 -4.93 -12.50 -13.39
N LEU A 88 -5.11 -11.22 -13.08
CA LEU A 88 -4.19 -10.43 -12.27
C LEU A 88 -3.99 -11.02 -10.86
N CYS A 89 -5.05 -11.48 -10.22
CA CYS A 89 -4.98 -12.09 -8.88
C CYS A 89 -4.11 -13.35 -8.84
N LYS A 90 -3.92 -14.03 -9.96
CA LYS A 90 -3.02 -15.19 -10.09
C LYS A 90 -1.57 -14.80 -10.34
N ASN A 91 -1.29 -13.56 -10.69
CA ASN A 91 0.06 -13.07 -10.93
C ASN A 91 0.82 -12.82 -9.61
N SER A 92 2.14 -12.97 -9.63
CA SER A 92 3.00 -12.75 -8.46
C SER A 92 2.90 -11.32 -7.90
N ILE A 93 2.65 -10.30 -8.74
CA ILE A 93 2.49 -8.92 -8.27
C ILE A 93 1.32 -8.76 -7.30
N ALA A 94 0.27 -9.55 -7.45
CA ALA A 94 -0.91 -9.51 -6.59
C ALA A 94 -0.65 -9.97 -5.14
N SER A 95 0.42 -10.70 -4.89
CA SER A 95 0.82 -11.15 -3.56
C SER A 95 1.49 -10.07 -2.71
N PHE A 96 1.98 -9.00 -3.33
CA PHE A 96 2.62 -7.91 -2.59
C PHE A 96 1.61 -7.06 -1.82
N LYS A 97 2.00 -6.61 -0.63
CA LYS A 97 1.26 -5.58 0.10
C LYS A 97 1.31 -4.26 -0.67
N LEU A 98 0.25 -3.45 -0.61
CA LEU A 98 0.15 -2.21 -1.39
C LEU A 98 1.33 -1.26 -1.14
N ALA A 99 1.75 -1.12 0.12
CA ALA A 99 2.90 -0.27 0.47
C ALA A 99 4.24 -0.76 -0.13
N LYS A 100 4.30 -2.01 -0.60
CA LYS A 100 5.50 -2.61 -1.21
C LYS A 100 5.46 -2.62 -2.73
N ILE A 101 4.40 -2.12 -3.34
CA ILE A 101 4.31 -1.98 -4.80
C ILE A 101 5.01 -0.69 -5.20
N THR A 102 6.21 -0.85 -5.75
CA THR A 102 7.05 0.24 -6.23
C THR A 102 6.90 0.43 -7.74
N PRO A 103 7.25 1.61 -8.29
CA PRO A 103 7.30 1.82 -9.74
C PRO A 103 8.17 0.78 -10.47
N LEU A 104 9.27 0.35 -9.84
CA LEU A 104 10.13 -0.70 -10.40
C LEU A 104 9.43 -2.04 -10.53
N LYS A 105 8.64 -2.44 -9.53
CA LYS A 105 7.86 -3.69 -9.59
C LYS A 105 6.77 -3.62 -10.65
N LEU A 106 6.10 -2.48 -10.78
CA LEU A 106 5.11 -2.26 -11.84
C LEU A 106 5.73 -2.33 -13.22
N ARG A 107 6.91 -1.75 -13.41
CA ARG A 107 7.65 -1.82 -14.67
C ARG A 107 8.05 -3.26 -15.03
N LYS A 108 8.59 -4.02 -14.07
CA LYS A 108 8.87 -5.44 -14.27
C LYS A 108 7.64 -6.24 -14.66
N PHE A 109 6.51 -5.97 -14.01
CA PHE A 109 5.23 -6.58 -14.37
C PHE A 109 4.80 -6.19 -15.80
N GLN A 110 4.93 -4.92 -16.18
CA GLN A 110 4.64 -4.45 -17.53
C GLN A 110 5.52 -5.14 -18.58
N ASP A 111 6.82 -5.28 -18.31
CA ASP A 111 7.76 -5.97 -19.20
C ASP A 111 7.39 -7.45 -19.37
N GLN A 112 7.02 -8.13 -18.28
CA GLN A 112 6.54 -9.51 -18.32
C GLN A 112 5.25 -9.65 -19.13
N CYS A 113 4.29 -8.73 -18.95
CA CYS A 113 3.06 -8.73 -19.73
C CYS A 113 3.33 -8.51 -21.23
N SER A 114 4.28 -7.65 -21.58
CA SER A 114 4.64 -7.34 -22.96
C SER A 114 5.23 -8.53 -23.72
N LEU A 115 5.77 -9.53 -23.02
CA LEU A 115 6.23 -10.78 -23.61
C LEU A 115 5.09 -11.71 -24.03
N VAL A 116 3.92 -11.58 -23.41
CA VAL A 116 2.78 -12.49 -23.59
C VAL A 116 1.60 -11.81 -24.31
N TYR A 117 1.42 -10.51 -24.07
CA TYR A 117 0.28 -9.75 -24.56
C TYR A 117 0.71 -8.61 -25.47
N ASN A 118 -0.21 -8.15 -26.33
CA ASN A 118 -0.02 -6.95 -27.11
C ASN A 118 -0.04 -5.68 -26.21
N PRO A 119 0.47 -4.52 -26.69
CA PRO A 119 0.53 -3.29 -25.88
C PRO A 119 -0.84 -2.85 -25.34
N SER A 120 -1.91 -3.00 -26.11
CA SER A 120 -3.26 -2.62 -25.69
C SER A 120 -3.73 -3.43 -24.48
N THR A 121 -3.50 -4.73 -24.49
CA THR A 121 -3.87 -5.63 -23.36
C THR A 121 -3.01 -5.37 -22.14
N THR A 122 -1.70 -5.17 -22.33
CA THR A 122 -0.78 -4.81 -21.24
C THR A 122 -1.22 -3.51 -20.56
N ASN A 123 -1.57 -2.48 -21.33
CA ASN A 123 -2.06 -1.20 -20.79
C ASN A 123 -3.37 -1.37 -20.01
N LYS A 124 -4.26 -2.25 -20.44
CA LYS A 124 -5.50 -2.54 -19.71
C LYS A 124 -5.24 -3.13 -18.33
N TYR A 125 -4.26 -4.02 -18.20
CA TYR A 125 -3.85 -4.56 -16.89
C TYR A 125 -3.24 -3.50 -15.99
N ILE A 126 -2.34 -2.67 -16.50
CA ILE A 126 -1.76 -1.55 -15.74
C ILE A 126 -2.83 -0.56 -15.31
N THR A 127 -3.76 -0.22 -16.19
CA THR A 127 -4.89 0.68 -15.89
C THR A 127 -5.78 0.11 -14.78
N LEU A 128 -6.09 -1.18 -14.80
CA LEU A 128 -6.87 -1.83 -13.74
C LEU A 128 -6.21 -1.71 -12.37
N ILE A 129 -4.91 -1.96 -12.29
CA ILE A 129 -4.14 -1.79 -11.04
C ILE A 129 -4.20 -0.33 -10.57
N SER A 130 -3.98 0.62 -11.47
CA SER A 130 -4.00 2.05 -11.15
C SER A 130 -5.36 2.53 -10.66
N VAL A 131 -6.44 2.10 -11.32
CA VAL A 131 -7.81 2.47 -10.94
C VAL A 131 -8.20 1.83 -9.60
N ALA A 132 -7.83 0.58 -9.35
CA ALA A 132 -8.08 -0.08 -8.08
C ALA A 132 -7.34 0.63 -6.92
N ILE A 133 -6.09 1.02 -7.11
CA ILE A 133 -5.32 1.77 -6.11
C ILE A 133 -5.93 3.16 -5.88
N LYS A 134 -6.35 3.85 -6.95
CA LYS A 134 -7.02 5.16 -6.83
C LYS A 134 -8.33 5.04 -6.04
N HIS A 135 -9.12 4.00 -6.30
CA HIS A 135 -10.33 3.71 -5.53
C HIS A 135 -10.03 3.46 -4.05
N ALA A 136 -8.99 2.69 -3.76
CA ALA A 136 -8.55 2.45 -2.38
C ALA A 136 -8.16 3.74 -1.65
N ARG A 137 -7.46 4.65 -2.32
CA ARG A 137 -7.11 5.96 -1.75
C ARG A 137 -8.34 6.78 -1.38
N GLN A 138 -9.37 6.76 -2.21
CA GLN A 138 -10.60 7.51 -1.98
C GLN A 138 -11.46 6.90 -0.87
N MET A 139 -11.56 5.56 -0.80
CA MET A 139 -12.48 4.87 0.10
C MET A 139 -11.85 4.46 1.42
N LEU A 140 -10.56 4.13 1.42
CA LEU A 140 -9.85 3.59 2.58
C LEU A 140 -8.85 4.59 3.20
N GLY A 141 -8.66 5.76 2.59
CA GLY A 141 -7.69 6.75 3.05
C GLY A 141 -6.23 6.29 2.95
N ILE A 142 -5.93 5.42 1.98
CA ILE A 142 -4.59 4.88 1.74
C ILE A 142 -3.79 5.83 0.85
#